data_5b255ee353142c8f639dea3ff971fec0
#
_entry.id   5b255ee353142c8f639dea3ff971fec0
#
_cell.length_a   1.000
_cell.length_b   1.000
_cell.length_c   1.000
_cell.angle_alpha   90.00
_cell.angle_beta   90.00
_cell.angle_gamma   90.00
#
_symmetry.space_group_name_H-M   'P 1'
#
loop_
_entity.id
_entity.type
_entity.pdbx_description
1 polymer ?
#
loop_
_entity_poly.entity_id
_entity_poly.type
_entity_poly.pdbx_seq_one_letter_code
_entity_poly.pdbx_strand_id
1 'polypeptide(L)'
;MNRAEATANALRVKESHEAELLSKANVLGVGVGFRHRAGKRLEEISIIVMVRHKRPTAELAPADRIPAEIDGVSVDVHEVGEVKAGGRDPAGGA
;
A
#
# COMPACT_ATOMS: atom_id res chain seq x y z
N MET A 1 11.37 -18.32 5.48
CA MET A 1 10.38 -17.69 6.37
C MET A 1 8.99 -18.16 5.95
N ASN A 2 8.22 -18.69 6.88
CA ASN A 2 6.86 -19.12 6.53
C ASN A 2 5.93 -17.91 6.50
N ARG A 3 4.68 -18.15 6.08
CA ARG A 3 3.72 -17.04 5.89
C ARG A 3 3.46 -16.29 7.21
N ALA A 4 3.32 -17.00 8.31
CA ALA A 4 3.06 -16.37 9.60
C ALA A 4 4.22 -15.47 10.02
N GLU A 5 5.44 -15.95 9.83
CA GLU A 5 6.63 -15.17 10.13
C GLU A 5 6.76 -13.97 9.20
N ALA A 6 6.49 -14.17 7.91
CA ALA A 6 6.54 -13.09 6.95
C ALA A 6 5.52 -12.01 7.27
N THR A 7 4.31 -12.42 7.66
CA THR A 7 3.26 -11.48 8.04
C THR A 7 3.64 -10.70 9.29
N ALA A 8 4.15 -11.39 10.31
CA ALA A 8 4.56 -10.73 11.55
C ALA A 8 5.70 -9.74 11.29
N ASN A 9 6.64 -10.13 10.44
CA ASN A 9 7.75 -9.25 10.09
C ASN A 9 7.26 -8.02 9.33
N ALA A 10 6.36 -8.22 8.37
CA ALA A 10 5.81 -7.11 7.59
C ALA A 10 5.02 -6.15 8.47
N LEU A 11 4.25 -6.69 9.44
CA LEU A 11 3.51 -5.83 10.37
C LEU A 11 4.46 -5.00 11.22
N ARG A 12 5.55 -5.59 11.70
CA ARG A 12 6.53 -4.86 12.49
C ARG A 12 7.17 -3.74 11.69
N VAL A 13 7.57 -4.04 10.46
CA VAL A 13 8.18 -3.04 9.58
C VAL A 13 7.18 -1.96 9.24
N LYS A 14 5.94 -2.35 8.93
CA LYS A 14 4.86 -1.40 8.64
C LYS A 14 4.66 -0.46 9.81
N GLU A 15 4.57 -0.97 11.04
CA GLU A 15 4.35 -0.13 12.20
C GLU A 15 5.48 0.87 12.42
N SER A 16 6.71 0.45 12.14
CA SER A 16 7.87 1.32 12.29
C SER A 16 7.89 2.46 11.27
N HIS A 17 7.26 2.28 10.12
CA HIS A 17 7.31 3.25 9.03
C HIS A 17 5.96 3.86 8.69
N GLU A 18 4.91 3.47 9.40
CA GLU A 18 3.55 3.88 9.05
C GLU A 18 3.36 5.39 9.07
N ALA A 19 3.86 6.05 10.10
CA ALA A 19 3.69 7.49 10.22
C ALA A 19 4.37 8.21 9.06
N GLU A 20 5.55 7.75 8.69
CA GLU A 20 6.28 8.34 7.57
C GLU A 20 5.52 8.14 6.26
N LEU A 21 5.02 6.93 6.04
CA LEU A 21 4.31 6.63 4.81
C LEU A 21 3.01 7.42 4.72
N LEU A 22 2.28 7.53 5.83
CA LEU A 22 1.03 8.29 5.85
C LEU A 22 1.26 9.79 5.67
N SER A 23 2.45 10.28 5.97
CA SER A 23 2.76 11.69 5.79
C SER A 23 2.98 12.07 4.32
N LYS A 24 3.16 11.08 3.45
CA LYS A 24 3.39 11.36 2.02
C LYS A 24 2.09 11.78 1.37
N ALA A 25 2.20 12.71 0.41
CA ALA A 25 1.04 13.17 -0.34
C ALA A 25 0.40 12.00 -1.07
N ASN A 26 -0.93 12.01 -1.15
CA ASN A 26 -1.68 11.02 -1.93
C ASN A 26 -1.82 9.65 -1.24
N VAL A 27 -1.16 9.42 -0.11
CA VAL A 27 -1.28 8.15 0.63
C VAL A 27 -2.51 8.21 1.53
N LEU A 28 -3.39 7.24 1.37
CA LEU A 28 -4.64 7.16 2.12
C LEU A 28 -4.57 6.14 3.25
N GLY A 29 -3.74 5.13 3.13
CA GLY A 29 -3.64 4.11 4.15
C GLY A 29 -2.47 3.19 3.90
N VAL A 30 -2.12 2.41 4.93
CA VAL A 30 -1.04 1.45 4.88
C VAL A 30 -1.51 0.16 5.55
N GLY A 31 -1.25 -0.97 4.91
CA GLY A 31 -1.61 -2.25 5.47
C GLY A 31 -0.60 -3.32 5.08
N VAL A 32 -0.94 -4.56 5.37
CA VAL A 32 -0.12 -5.71 5.01
C VAL A 32 -1.00 -6.71 4.29
N GLY A 33 -0.51 -7.27 3.20
CA GLY A 33 -1.27 -8.25 2.45
C GLY A 33 -0.42 -8.91 1.39
N PHE A 34 -1.09 -9.63 0.51
CA PHE A 34 -0.39 -10.28 -0.60
C PHE A 34 -0.07 -9.25 -1.68
N ARG A 35 1.12 -9.40 -2.22
CA ARG A 35 1.55 -8.55 -3.33
C ARG A 35 0.74 -8.87 -4.58
N HIS A 36 0.41 -7.85 -5.35
CA HIS A 36 -0.23 -8.01 -6.65
C HIS A 36 0.71 -7.54 -7.74
N ARG A 37 0.74 -8.29 -8.84
CA ARG A 37 1.54 -7.92 -9.99
C ARG A 37 0.79 -8.28 -11.26
N ALA A 38 0.63 -7.30 -12.15
CA ALA A 38 -0.07 -7.49 -13.41
C ALA A 38 -1.46 -8.09 -13.18
N GLY A 39 -2.16 -7.64 -12.13
CA GLY A 39 -3.49 -8.09 -11.81
C GLY A 39 -3.57 -9.43 -11.10
N LYS A 40 -2.42 -10.05 -10.81
CA LYS A 40 -2.39 -11.35 -10.15
C LYS A 40 -1.89 -11.22 -8.72
N ARG A 41 -2.52 -11.97 -7.81
CA ARG A 41 -2.06 -12.06 -6.43
C ARG A 41 -0.89 -13.03 -6.35
N LEU A 42 0.19 -12.58 -5.75
CA LEU A 42 1.36 -13.41 -5.51
C LEU A 42 1.33 -13.93 -4.08
N GLU A 43 2.11 -14.97 -3.81
CA GLU A 43 2.19 -15.53 -2.45
C GLU A 43 3.12 -14.74 -1.54
N GLU A 44 3.63 -13.64 -2.02
CA GLU A 44 4.55 -12.80 -1.27
C GLU A 44 3.80 -11.83 -0.38
N ILE A 45 4.19 -11.73 0.90
CA ILE A 45 3.60 -10.77 1.83
C ILE A 45 4.31 -9.44 1.66
N SER A 46 3.55 -8.37 1.52
CA SER A 46 4.06 -7.03 1.27
C SER A 46 3.39 -6.00 2.15
N ILE A 47 4.05 -4.86 2.30
CA ILE A 47 3.40 -3.68 2.85
C ILE A 47 2.59 -3.07 1.71
N ILE A 48 1.30 -2.89 1.95
CA ILE A 48 0.39 -2.33 0.94
C ILE A 48 0.19 -0.87 1.25
N VAL A 49 0.57 -0.01 0.32
CA VAL A 49 0.37 1.44 0.46
C VAL A 49 -0.77 1.82 -0.48
N MET A 50 -1.85 2.29 0.11
CA MET A 50 -3.03 2.67 -0.66
C MET A 50 -2.96 4.14 -0.98
N VAL A 51 -3.06 4.46 -2.26
CA VAL A 51 -2.96 5.84 -2.74
C VAL A 51 -4.22 6.22 -3.50
N ARG A 52 -4.50 7.51 -3.53
CA ARG A 52 -5.64 8.02 -4.28
C ARG A 52 -5.43 7.83 -5.78
N HIS A 53 -4.24 8.22 -6.24
CA HIS A 53 -3.88 8.10 -7.66
C HIS A 53 -2.46 7.61 -7.76
N LYS A 54 -2.26 6.56 -8.56
CA LYS A 54 -0.93 6.04 -8.81
C LYS A 54 -0.24 6.95 -9.81
N ARG A 55 0.89 7.51 -9.43
CA ARG A 55 1.62 8.46 -10.27
C ARG A 55 3.01 7.93 -10.59
N PRO A 56 3.54 8.25 -11.78
CA PRO A 56 4.93 7.92 -12.09
C PRO A 56 5.86 8.56 -11.06
N THR A 57 6.90 7.82 -10.66
CA THR A 57 7.85 8.30 -9.66
C THR A 57 8.44 9.65 -10.06
N ALA A 58 8.67 9.85 -11.36
CA ALA A 58 9.26 11.09 -11.85
C ALA A 58 8.39 12.31 -11.59
N GLU A 59 7.08 12.12 -11.40
CA GLU A 59 6.16 13.23 -11.14
C GLU A 59 5.99 13.52 -9.66
N LEU A 60 6.61 12.72 -8.79
CA LEU A 60 6.48 12.91 -7.36
C LEU A 60 7.69 13.64 -6.82
N ALA A 61 7.45 14.54 -5.84
CA ALA A 61 8.55 15.11 -5.09
C ALA A 61 9.30 13.99 -4.37
N PRO A 62 10.61 14.10 -4.19
CA PRO A 62 11.36 13.01 -3.55
C PRO A 62 10.80 12.57 -2.21
N ALA A 63 10.26 13.49 -1.42
CA ALA A 63 9.68 13.15 -0.11
C ALA A 63 8.39 12.34 -0.24
N ASP A 64 7.72 12.40 -1.40
CA ASP A 64 6.46 11.71 -1.62
C ASP A 64 6.63 10.39 -2.36
N ARG A 65 7.85 10.04 -2.72
CA ARG A 65 8.11 8.77 -3.40
C ARG A 65 8.06 7.63 -2.40
N ILE A 66 7.40 6.55 -2.83
CA ILE A 66 7.24 5.37 -1.99
C ILE A 66 8.32 4.37 -2.39
N PRO A 67 9.16 3.93 -1.44
CA PRO A 67 10.21 2.98 -1.79
C PRO A 67 9.61 1.63 -2.18
N ALA A 68 10.32 0.89 -3.03
CA ALA A 68 9.88 -0.43 -3.47
C ALA A 68 10.10 -1.49 -2.39
N GLU A 69 10.91 -1.18 -1.40
CA GLU A 69 11.25 -2.13 -0.35
C GLU A 69 11.64 -1.36 0.91
N ILE A 70 11.21 -1.86 2.07
CA ILE A 70 11.55 -1.27 3.36
C ILE A 70 12.00 -2.41 4.26
N ASP A 71 13.24 -2.33 4.75
CA ASP A 71 13.81 -3.33 5.68
C ASP A 71 13.61 -4.75 5.21
N GLY A 72 13.80 -4.98 3.90
CA GLY A 72 13.69 -6.31 3.33
C GLY A 72 12.28 -6.74 2.98
N VAL A 73 11.27 -5.92 3.25
CA VAL A 73 9.88 -6.24 2.93
C VAL A 73 9.47 -5.45 1.70
N SER A 74 8.91 -6.14 0.70
CA SER A 74 8.45 -5.47 -0.50
C SER A 74 7.28 -4.54 -0.20
N VAL A 75 7.18 -3.46 -0.97
CA VAL A 75 6.10 -2.49 -0.83
C VAL A 75 5.31 -2.48 -2.13
N ASP A 76 4.00 -2.63 -2.01
CA ASP A 76 3.11 -2.68 -3.15
C ASP A 76 2.15 -1.49 -3.07
N VAL A 77 2.08 -0.71 -4.14
CA VAL A 77 1.26 0.49 -4.17
C VAL A 77 -0.04 0.18 -4.90
N HIS A 78 -1.16 0.39 -4.19
CA HIS A 78 -2.48 0.13 -4.75
C HIS A 78 -3.26 1.42 -4.88
N GLU A 79 -3.75 1.69 -6.07
CA GLU A 79 -4.63 2.83 -6.28
C GLU A 79 -6.04 2.43 -5.86
N VAL A 80 -6.61 3.18 -4.92
CA VAL A 80 -7.96 2.88 -4.46
C VAL A 80 -8.95 3.94 -4.94
N GLY A 81 -8.43 4.95 -5.63
CA GLY A 81 -9.28 5.97 -6.20
C GLY A 81 -9.95 6.84 -5.17
N GLU A 82 -10.91 7.62 -5.62
CA GLU A 82 -11.62 8.55 -4.78
C GLU A 82 -12.85 7.86 -4.21
N VAL A 83 -12.99 7.89 -2.88
CA VAL A 83 -14.17 7.35 -2.22
C VAL A 83 -15.14 8.48 -2.03
N LYS A 84 -16.32 8.37 -2.65
CA LYS A 84 -17.34 9.39 -2.53
C LYS A 84 -18.37 8.97 -1.49
N ALA A 85 -18.69 9.86 -0.59
CA ALA A 85 -19.72 9.61 0.40
C ALA A 85 -21.05 9.44 -0.30
N GLY A 86 -21.79 8.37 0.02
CA GLY A 86 -23.10 8.10 -0.54
C GLY A 86 -23.09 7.58 -1.97
N GLY A 87 -21.98 7.29 -2.42
CA GLY A 87 -21.87 6.75 -3.77
C GLY A 87 -22.20 5.30 -3.83
N ARG A 88 -22.45 5.30 -3.66
CA ARG A 88 -22.63 4.37 -4.02
C ARG A 88 -22.67 3.39 -4.00
N ASP A 89 -22.88 3.13 -3.85
CA ASP A 89 -23.01 2.33 -3.74
C ASP A 89 -23.13 1.47 -3.82
N PRO A 90 -23.07 1.18 -4.02
CA PRO A 90 -23.20 0.37 -3.88
C PRO A 90 -23.19 -0.64 -3.83
N ALA A 91 -23.18 -0.73 -3.73
CA ALA A 91 -23.27 -1.46 -3.64
C ALA A 91 -23.36 -1.67 -3.50
N GLY A 92 -23.37 -1.33 -3.50
CA GLY A 92 -23.40 -1.21 -3.33
C GLY A 92 -23.70 -0.95 -3.26
N GLY A 93 -23.82 -0.57 -3.19
CA GLY A 93 -24.04 -0.13 -3.03
C GLY A 93 -24.51 0.03 -3.12
N ALA A 94 -24.61 0.26 -2.90
CA ALA A 94 -25.05 0.44 -2.87
C ALA A 94 -25.25 0.33 -2.88
#